data_bf8bfcfec8d54f037d971d64f848c705
#
_entry.id   bf8bfcfec8d54f037d971d64f848c705
#
_cell.length_a   1.000
_cell.length_b   1.000
_cell.length_c   1.000
_cell.angle_alpha   90.00
_cell.angle_beta   90.00
_cell.angle_gamma   90.00
#
_symmetry.space_group_name_H-M   'P 1'
#
loop_
_entity.id
_entity.type
_entity.pdbx_description
1 polymer ?
#
loop_
_entity_poly.entity_id
_entity_poly.type
_entity_poly.pdbx_seq_one_letter_code
_entity_poly.pdbx_strand_id
1 'polypeptide(L)' 'MREMLLAAAKSYYVGHINKHIANVEVYLRTSVGIGEHS' A
#
# COMPACT_ATOMS: atom_id res chain seq x y z
N MET A 1 -6.76 25.37 11.50
CA MET A 1 -7.09 25.10 10.09
C MET A 1 -5.92 24.53 9.31
N ARG A 2 -4.77 25.23 9.32
CA ARG A 2 -3.61 24.78 8.57
C ARG A 2 -3.12 23.40 9.04
N GLU A 3 -3.04 23.20 10.34
CA GLU A 3 -2.59 21.91 10.88
C GLU A 3 -3.54 20.78 10.48
N MET A 4 -4.82 21.05 10.43
CA MET A 4 -5.82 20.07 10.03
C MET A 4 -5.65 19.71 8.55
N LEU A 5 -5.40 20.71 7.71
CA LEU A 5 -5.18 20.47 6.30
C LEU A 5 -3.91 19.66 6.06
N LEU A 6 -2.85 19.99 6.78
CA LEU A 6 -1.60 19.25 6.67
C LEU A 6 -1.75 17.80 7.15
N ALA A 7 -2.48 17.61 8.25
CA ALA A 7 -2.74 16.27 8.75
C ALA A 7 -3.56 15.44 7.75
N ALA A 8 -4.55 16.07 7.13
CA ALA A 8 -5.36 15.40 6.13
C ALA A 8 -4.53 15.01 4.91
N ALA A 9 -3.66 15.91 4.45
CA ALA A 9 -2.78 15.62 3.32
C ALA A 9 -1.83 14.48 3.66
N LYS A 10 -1.27 14.48 4.86
CA LYS A 10 -0.38 13.41 5.31
C LYS A 10 -1.11 12.07 5.34
N SER A 11 -2.32 12.04 5.89
CA SER A 11 -3.11 10.82 5.97
C SER A 11 -3.42 10.29 4.57
N TYR A 12 -3.69 11.18 3.63
CA TYR A 12 -3.94 10.80 2.25
C TYR A 12 -2.72 10.12 1.63
N TYR A 13 -1.56 10.75 1.77
CA TYR A 13 -0.34 10.19 1.19
C TYR A 13 0.06 8.87 1.85
N VAL A 14 -0.05 8.79 3.16
CA VAL A 14 0.26 7.54 3.89
C VAL A 14 -0.68 6.44 3.43
N GLY A 15 -1.97 6.73 3.30
CA GLY A 15 -2.94 5.75 2.82
C GLY A 15 -2.63 5.29 1.40
N HIS A 16 -2.21 6.21 0.55
CA HIS A 16 -1.84 5.89 -0.84
C HIS A 16 -0.61 4.96 -0.87
N ILE A 17 0.39 5.27 -0.06
CA ILE A 17 1.57 4.43 0.06
C ILE A 17 1.20 3.04 0.55
N ASN A 18 0.38 2.97 1.60
CA ASN A 18 -0.06 1.68 2.14
C ASN A 18 -0.82 0.86 1.12
N LYS A 19 -1.62 1.50 0.28
CA LYS A 19 -2.34 0.83 -0.80
C LYS A 19 -1.36 0.19 -1.77
N HIS A 20 -0.32 0.91 -2.14
CA HIS A 20 0.70 0.37 -3.04
C HIS A 20 1.45 -0.79 -2.41
N ILE A 21 1.79 -0.69 -1.14
CA ILE A 21 2.46 -1.78 -0.42
C ILE A 21 1.59 -3.02 -0.42
N ALA A 22 0.30 -2.87 -0.13
CA ALA A 22 -0.64 -3.99 -0.12
C ALA A 22 -0.72 -4.65 -1.50
N ASN A 23 -0.75 -3.85 -2.56
CA ASN A 23 -0.79 -4.39 -3.92
C ASN A 23 0.47 -5.18 -4.25
N VAL A 24 1.62 -4.69 -3.83
CA VAL A 24 2.89 -5.40 -4.04
C VAL A 24 2.90 -6.71 -3.26
N GLU A 25 2.41 -6.70 -2.02
CA GLU A 25 2.35 -7.92 -1.23
C GLU A 25 1.47 -8.98 -1.88
N VAL A 26 0.32 -8.57 -2.40
CA VAL A 26 -0.57 -9.51 -3.09
C VAL A 26 0.12 -10.09 -4.31
N TYR A 27 0.81 -9.24 -5.08
CA TYR A 27 1.52 -9.68 -6.27
C TYR A 27 2.61 -10.70 -5.90
N LEU A 28 3.38 -10.41 -4.87
CA LEU A 28 4.46 -11.31 -4.44
C LEU A 28 3.93 -12.64 -3.92
N ARG A 29 2.84 -12.63 -3.18
CA ARG A 29 2.21 -13.85 -2.70
C ARG A 29 1.72 -14.71 -3.85
N THR A 30 1.13 -14.09 -4.84
CA THR A 30 0.64 -14.79 -6.02
C THR A 30 1.79 -15.44 -6.78
N SER A 31 2.90 -14.71 -6.92
CA SER A 31 4.07 -15.21 -7.61
C SER A 31 4.68 -16.41 -6.87
N VAL A 32 4.78 -16.33 -5.56
CA VAL A 32 5.31 -17.43 -4.74
C VAL A 32 4.40 -18.64 -4.84
N GLY A 33 3.10 -18.43 -4.77
CA GLY A 33 2.14 -19.53 -4.90
C GLY A 33 2.26 -20.27 -6.22
N ILE A 34 2.44 -19.51 -7.31
CA ILE A 34 2.65 -20.12 -8.64
C ILE A 34 3.95 -20.90 -8.65
N GLY A 35 5.02 -20.34 -8.07
CA GLY A 35 6.31 -21.01 -8.01
C GLY A 35 6.26 -22.31 -7.24
N GLU A 36 5.49 -22.36 -6.17
CA GLU A 36 5.37 -23.56 -5.35
C GLU A 36 4.68 -24.71 -6.08
N HIS A 37 3.81 -24.39 -7.01
CA HIS A 37 3.09 -25.42 -7.77
C HIS A 37 3.88 -25.93 -8.97
N SER A 38 4.90 -25.22 -9.32
CA SER A 38 5.73 -25.65 -10.42
C SER A 38 6.80 -26.64 -9.95
#